data_285f369ba87f41725ca98996cc60d9f2
#
_entry.id   285f369ba87f41725ca98996cc60d9f2
#
_cell.length_a   1.000
_cell.length_b   1.000
_cell.length_c   1.000
_cell.angle_alpha   90.00
_cell.angle_beta   90.00
_cell.angle_gamma   90.00
#
_symmetry.space_group_name_H-M   'P 1'
#
loop_
_entity.id
_entity.type
_entity.pdbx_description
1 polymer ?
#
loop_
_entity_poly.entity_id
_entity_poly.type
_entity_poly.pdbx_seq_one_letter_code
_entity_poly.pdbx_strand_id
1 'polypeptide(L)'
;TTLERRRQLKPLGDKAPLLSRRLWESWWCRESKFNDDQILPFKGFIEDMNTSLSKVGRALGHRVWQSIEYYMSNYPDVLEAQRNNDDASLVKAMKVAFEDQLVQKVMPKLRGIETRGKSKSDSLDKIRTQLVNDDYTIIEDFDLACEFGYGQFIWNSANYLNESDSSVETEFRAL
;
A
#
# COMPACT_ATOMS: atom_id res chain seq x y z
N THR A 1 11.26 31.65 5.73
CA THR A 1 11.42 31.23 4.32
C THR A 1 12.14 29.87 4.25
N THR A 2 12.02 29.15 3.13
CA THR A 2 12.67 27.86 2.90
C THR A 2 14.20 27.92 3.05
N LEU A 3 14.80 29.07 2.76
CA LEU A 3 16.22 29.34 2.91
C LEU A 3 16.64 29.45 4.38
N GLU A 4 15.84 30.05 5.24
CA GLU A 4 16.12 30.15 6.68
C GLU A 4 16.00 28.79 7.37
N ARG A 5 15.00 27.97 7.00
CA ARG A 5 14.92 26.58 7.47
C ARG A 5 16.14 25.74 7.07
N ARG A 6 16.66 25.89 5.84
CA ARG A 6 17.88 25.21 5.42
C ARG A 6 19.11 25.64 6.19
N ARG A 7 19.21 26.91 6.63
CA ARG A 7 20.32 27.41 7.45
C ARG A 7 20.24 26.93 8.91
N GLN A 8 19.05 26.56 9.40
CA GLN A 8 18.85 26.03 10.74
C GLN A 8 19.06 24.51 10.84
N LEU A 9 19.13 23.79 9.70
CA LEU A 9 19.54 22.41 9.69
C LEU A 9 21.01 22.35 10.10
N LYS A 10 21.28 21.85 11.33
CA LYS A 10 22.66 21.57 11.76
C LYS A 10 23.30 20.67 10.70
N PRO A 11 24.50 20.98 10.19
CA PRO A 11 25.20 20.05 9.33
C PRO A 11 25.31 18.72 10.07
N LEU A 12 24.94 17.63 9.40
CA LEU A 12 25.23 16.29 9.88
C LEU A 12 26.73 16.27 10.22
N GLY A 13 27.05 16.10 11.50
CA GLY A 13 28.44 16.12 11.95
C GLY A 13 29.27 15.12 11.15
N ASP A 14 30.56 15.37 11.03
CA ASP A 14 31.52 14.56 10.27
C ASP A 14 31.60 13.06 10.66
N LYS A 15 30.79 12.65 11.65
CA LYS A 15 30.73 11.28 12.17
C LYS A 15 29.46 10.50 11.78
N ALA A 16 28.56 11.07 10.98
CA ALA A 16 27.43 10.29 10.48
C ALA A 16 27.97 9.24 9.49
N PRO A 17 27.79 7.94 9.74
CA PRO A 17 28.25 6.93 8.80
C PRO A 17 27.50 7.14 7.48
N LEU A 18 28.23 7.57 6.46
CA LEU A 18 27.67 7.67 5.12
C LEU A 18 27.34 6.26 4.65
N LEU A 19 26.07 6.03 4.37
CA LEU A 19 25.63 4.79 3.77
C LEU A 19 26.33 4.63 2.42
N SER A 20 27.12 3.57 2.26
CA SER A 20 27.77 3.33 0.98
C SER A 20 26.70 3.01 -0.07
N ARG A 21 26.88 3.49 -1.31
CA ARG A 21 25.99 3.20 -2.43
C ARG A 21 25.79 1.69 -2.62
N ARG A 22 26.88 0.90 -2.46
CA ARG A 22 26.81 -0.58 -2.52
C ARG A 22 25.90 -1.18 -1.47
N LEU A 23 25.96 -0.67 -0.23
CA LEU A 23 25.11 -1.14 0.85
C LEU A 23 23.64 -0.78 0.57
N TRP A 24 23.38 0.44 0.12
CA TRP A 24 22.03 0.87 -0.28
C TRP A 24 21.49 0.03 -1.46
N GLU A 25 22.29 -0.22 -2.48
CA GLU A 25 21.92 -1.05 -3.63
C GLU A 25 21.66 -2.51 -3.24
N SER A 26 22.33 -3.04 -2.19
CA SER A 26 22.10 -4.39 -1.69
C SER A 26 20.79 -4.55 -0.92
N TRP A 27 20.22 -3.45 -0.41
CA TRP A 27 18.95 -3.47 0.30
C TRP A 27 17.75 -3.43 -0.62
N TRP A 28 17.94 -3.03 -1.86
CA TRP A 28 16.84 -2.82 -2.79
C TRP A 28 16.80 -3.90 -3.87
N CYS A 29 15.77 -4.74 -3.81
CA CYS A 29 15.47 -5.71 -4.84
C CYS A 29 14.59 -5.06 -5.93
N ARG A 30 15.02 -5.13 -7.19
CA ARG A 30 14.26 -4.66 -8.36
C ARG A 30 13.62 -5.80 -9.13
N GLU A 31 13.83 -7.02 -8.70
CA GLU A 31 13.30 -8.22 -9.32
C GLU A 31 12.26 -8.83 -8.41
N SER A 32 11.16 -9.30 -8.99
CA SER A 32 10.19 -10.09 -8.27
C SER A 32 10.84 -11.40 -7.83
N LYS A 33 10.70 -11.73 -6.55
CA LYS A 33 11.17 -12.99 -5.96
C LYS A 33 10.05 -13.99 -5.78
N PHE A 34 8.87 -13.64 -6.26
CA PHE A 34 7.68 -14.48 -6.12
C PHE A 34 7.56 -15.41 -7.32
N ASN A 35 7.07 -16.61 -7.08
CA ASN A 35 6.59 -17.48 -8.15
C ASN A 35 5.19 -17.04 -8.60
N ASP A 36 4.73 -17.56 -9.74
CA ASP A 36 3.45 -17.18 -10.33
C ASP A 36 2.28 -17.48 -9.38
N ASP A 37 2.27 -18.60 -8.68
CA ASP A 37 1.19 -18.99 -7.77
C ASP A 37 1.08 -18.00 -6.59
N GLN A 38 2.18 -17.44 -6.14
CA GLN A 38 2.21 -16.46 -5.06
C GLN A 38 1.72 -15.07 -5.49
N ILE A 39 2.07 -14.63 -6.70
CA ILE A 39 1.85 -13.24 -7.12
C ILE A 39 0.58 -13.05 -7.95
N LEU A 40 0.14 -14.06 -8.70
CA LEU A 40 -1.04 -13.98 -9.58
C LEU A 40 -2.33 -13.57 -8.86
N PRO A 41 -2.64 -14.02 -7.62
CA PRO A 41 -3.83 -13.57 -6.91
C PRO A 41 -3.86 -12.06 -6.71
N PHE A 42 -2.76 -11.45 -6.30
CA PHE A 42 -2.65 -9.99 -6.09
C PHE A 42 -2.71 -9.21 -7.39
N LYS A 43 -2.08 -9.75 -8.43
CA LYS A 43 -2.13 -9.16 -9.78
C LYS A 43 -3.55 -9.19 -10.34
N GLY A 44 -4.24 -10.33 -10.22
CA GLY A 44 -5.65 -10.48 -10.62
C GLY A 44 -6.56 -9.49 -9.91
N PHE A 45 -6.36 -9.32 -8.59
CA PHE A 45 -7.10 -8.32 -7.82
C PHE A 45 -6.94 -6.90 -8.40
N ILE A 46 -5.73 -6.47 -8.74
CA ILE A 46 -5.48 -5.16 -9.35
C ILE A 46 -6.08 -5.06 -10.75
N GLU A 47 -6.03 -6.12 -11.56
CA GLU A 47 -6.60 -6.15 -12.92
C GLU A 47 -8.13 -6.02 -12.87
N ASP A 48 -8.80 -6.71 -11.97
CA ASP A 48 -10.26 -6.63 -11.77
C ASP A 48 -10.68 -5.24 -11.27
N MET A 49 -9.94 -4.71 -10.30
CA MET A 49 -10.14 -3.35 -9.82
C MET A 49 -9.94 -2.34 -10.94
N ASN A 50 -8.90 -2.51 -11.76
CA ASN A 50 -8.60 -1.63 -12.89
C ASN A 50 -9.70 -1.69 -13.97
N THR A 51 -10.29 -2.85 -14.19
CA THR A 51 -11.44 -3.02 -15.08
C THR A 51 -12.63 -2.18 -14.61
N SER A 52 -12.85 -2.13 -13.31
CA SER A 52 -13.90 -1.30 -12.70
C SER A 52 -13.57 0.18 -12.79
N LEU A 53 -12.33 0.58 -12.50
CA LEU A 53 -11.86 1.95 -12.55
C LEU A 53 -11.82 2.53 -13.97
N SER A 54 -11.55 1.70 -14.98
CA SER A 54 -11.56 2.12 -16.39
C SER A 54 -12.91 2.67 -16.82
N LYS A 55 -14.03 2.16 -16.26
CA LYS A 55 -15.39 2.60 -16.59
C LYS A 55 -15.70 4.02 -16.13
N VAL A 56 -14.95 4.50 -15.15
CA VAL A 56 -15.07 5.87 -14.61
C VAL A 56 -13.87 6.76 -14.97
N GLY A 57 -13.04 6.32 -15.94
CA GLY A 57 -11.90 7.09 -16.43
C GLY A 57 -10.74 7.19 -15.43
N ARG A 58 -10.62 6.25 -14.50
CA ARG A 58 -9.59 6.23 -13.44
C ARG A 58 -8.66 5.02 -13.54
N ALA A 59 -8.40 4.54 -14.74
CA ALA A 59 -7.52 3.39 -14.97
C ALA A 59 -6.15 3.55 -14.30
N LEU A 60 -5.66 2.45 -13.73
CA LEU A 60 -4.33 2.34 -13.16
C LEU A 60 -3.33 2.01 -14.27
N GLY A 61 -2.24 2.76 -14.34
CA GLY A 61 -1.16 2.46 -15.26
C GLY A 61 -0.31 1.28 -14.79
N HIS A 62 0.35 0.61 -15.74
CA HIS A 62 1.25 -0.54 -15.46
C HIS A 62 2.30 -0.27 -14.37
N ARG A 63 2.82 0.95 -14.29
CA ARG A 63 3.79 1.35 -13.26
C ARG A 63 3.25 1.23 -11.82
N VAL A 64 1.94 1.29 -11.63
CA VAL A 64 1.33 1.10 -10.30
C VAL A 64 1.54 -0.33 -9.85
N TRP A 65 1.24 -1.31 -10.71
CA TRP A 65 1.49 -2.71 -10.43
C TRP A 65 2.97 -3.00 -10.12
N GLN A 66 3.86 -2.54 -11.00
CA GLN A 66 5.31 -2.72 -10.75
C GLN A 66 5.76 -2.15 -9.39
N SER A 67 5.22 -0.99 -9.01
CA SER A 67 5.52 -0.37 -7.71
C SER A 67 5.01 -1.20 -6.53
N ILE A 68 3.82 -1.81 -6.66
CA ILE A 68 3.24 -2.71 -5.66
C ILE A 68 4.13 -3.95 -5.52
N GLU A 69 4.43 -4.63 -6.61
CA GLU A 69 5.24 -5.84 -6.63
C GLU A 69 6.64 -5.61 -6.03
N TYR A 70 7.29 -4.50 -6.36
CA TYR A 70 8.59 -4.15 -5.77
C TYR A 70 8.50 -3.84 -4.28
N TYR A 71 7.43 -3.20 -3.82
CA TYR A 71 7.22 -2.96 -2.41
C TYR A 71 7.05 -4.27 -1.65
N MET A 72 6.18 -5.15 -2.14
CA MET A 72 5.97 -6.48 -1.54
C MET A 72 7.27 -7.29 -1.50
N SER A 73 8.07 -7.26 -2.57
CA SER A 73 9.37 -7.97 -2.64
C SER A 73 10.42 -7.46 -1.66
N ASN A 74 10.27 -6.24 -1.17
CA ASN A 74 11.20 -5.61 -0.23
C ASN A 74 10.60 -5.44 1.17
N TYR A 75 9.40 -5.95 1.40
CA TYR A 75 8.74 -5.85 2.71
C TYR A 75 9.49 -6.71 3.74
N PRO A 76 9.81 -6.17 4.93
CA PRO A 76 10.65 -6.87 5.91
C PRO A 76 10.17 -8.28 6.25
N ASP A 77 8.88 -8.42 6.58
CA ASP A 77 8.30 -9.71 6.99
C ASP A 77 8.24 -10.71 5.83
N VAL A 78 8.07 -10.22 4.59
CA VAL A 78 8.15 -11.06 3.38
C VAL A 78 9.56 -11.60 3.22
N LEU A 79 10.58 -10.76 3.39
CA LEU A 79 11.98 -11.19 3.31
C LEU A 79 12.35 -12.16 4.42
N GLU A 80 11.82 -11.98 5.62
CA GLU A 80 12.03 -12.88 6.74
C GLU A 80 11.37 -14.24 6.51
N ALA A 81 10.09 -14.27 6.12
CA ALA A 81 9.37 -15.50 5.80
C ALA A 81 10.05 -16.29 4.67
N GLN A 82 10.54 -15.61 3.62
CA GLN A 82 11.30 -16.24 2.54
C GLN A 82 12.61 -16.87 3.03
N ARG A 83 13.35 -16.21 3.94
CA ARG A 83 14.58 -16.75 4.53
C ARG A 83 14.32 -18.00 5.36
N ASN A 84 13.19 -18.03 6.05
CA ASN A 84 12.79 -19.12 6.91
C ASN A 84 12.09 -20.27 6.16
N ASN A 85 11.80 -20.12 4.85
CA ASN A 85 10.98 -21.01 4.04
C ASN A 85 9.62 -21.30 4.69
N ASP A 86 8.98 -20.28 5.27
CA ASP A 86 7.68 -20.36 5.91
C ASP A 86 6.60 -19.80 4.97
N ASP A 87 5.96 -20.71 4.22
CA ASP A 87 4.94 -20.34 3.24
C ASP A 87 3.70 -19.71 3.88
N ALA A 88 3.33 -20.12 5.09
CA ALA A 88 2.15 -19.58 5.77
C ALA A 88 2.38 -18.12 6.20
N SER A 89 3.52 -17.83 6.82
CA SER A 89 3.93 -16.48 7.17
C SER A 89 4.17 -15.62 5.93
N LEU A 90 4.69 -16.20 4.84
CA LEU A 90 4.89 -15.51 3.58
C LEU A 90 3.59 -14.98 3.00
N VAL A 91 2.55 -15.81 2.88
CA VAL A 91 1.24 -15.40 2.35
C VAL A 91 0.64 -14.28 3.20
N LYS A 92 0.73 -14.40 4.54
CA LYS A 92 0.23 -13.37 5.46
C LYS A 92 0.99 -12.04 5.29
N ALA A 93 2.31 -12.08 5.26
CA ALA A 93 3.15 -10.91 5.07
C ALA A 93 2.92 -10.24 3.71
N MET A 94 2.76 -11.04 2.64
CA MET A 94 2.41 -10.53 1.31
C MET A 94 1.06 -9.81 1.32
N LYS A 95 0.05 -10.33 2.03
CA LYS A 95 -1.27 -9.71 2.15
C LYS A 95 -1.17 -8.34 2.83
N VAL A 96 -0.45 -8.24 3.95
CA VAL A 96 -0.21 -6.98 4.65
C VAL A 96 0.52 -5.98 3.76
N ALA A 97 1.63 -6.38 3.13
CA ALA A 97 2.39 -5.51 2.24
C ALA A 97 1.57 -5.03 1.04
N PHE A 98 0.68 -5.88 0.52
CA PHE A 98 -0.22 -5.51 -0.57
C PHE A 98 -1.26 -4.50 -0.11
N GLU A 99 -1.85 -4.69 1.07
CA GLU A 99 -2.83 -3.79 1.67
C GLU A 99 -2.23 -2.40 1.90
N ASP A 100 -1.01 -2.29 2.42
CA ASP A 100 -0.25 -1.05 2.50
C ASP A 100 -0.20 -0.31 1.15
N GLN A 101 0.00 -1.05 0.07
CA GLN A 101 0.07 -0.46 -1.26
C GLN A 101 -1.32 -0.09 -1.82
N LEU A 102 -2.37 -0.80 -1.46
CA LEU A 102 -3.73 -0.36 -1.73
C LEU A 102 -3.98 1.00 -1.08
N VAL A 103 -3.66 1.16 0.20
CA VAL A 103 -3.78 2.41 0.96
C VAL A 103 -3.01 3.55 0.31
N GLN A 104 -1.75 3.31 -0.04
CA GLN A 104 -0.84 4.38 -0.48
C GLN A 104 -0.95 4.70 -1.98
N LYS A 105 -1.23 3.72 -2.83
CA LYS A 105 -1.13 3.88 -4.29
C LYS A 105 -2.48 3.83 -5.00
N VAL A 106 -3.41 3.02 -4.52
CA VAL A 106 -4.67 2.75 -5.22
C VAL A 106 -5.78 3.63 -4.70
N MET A 107 -6.05 3.59 -3.40
CA MET A 107 -7.16 4.33 -2.79
C MET A 107 -7.13 5.85 -3.05
N PRO A 108 -5.96 6.54 -3.00
CA PRO A 108 -5.91 7.96 -3.35
C PRO A 108 -6.32 8.29 -4.79
N LYS A 109 -6.22 7.33 -5.72
CA LYS A 109 -6.64 7.51 -7.12
C LYS A 109 -8.14 7.48 -7.32
N LEU A 110 -8.89 6.96 -6.35
CA LEU A 110 -10.35 6.94 -6.35
C LEU A 110 -10.95 8.32 -6.02
N ARG A 111 -10.14 9.25 -5.54
CA ARG A 111 -10.61 10.58 -5.13
C ARG A 111 -11.40 11.26 -6.24
N GLY A 112 -12.59 11.74 -5.87
CA GLY A 112 -13.48 12.47 -6.77
C GLY A 112 -14.36 11.57 -7.64
N ILE A 113 -14.34 10.24 -7.47
CA ILE A 113 -15.36 9.37 -8.06
C ILE A 113 -16.68 9.65 -7.31
N GLU A 114 -17.77 9.81 -8.08
CA GLU A 114 -19.09 10.00 -7.51
C GLU A 114 -19.52 8.77 -6.69
N THR A 115 -19.98 9.01 -5.45
CA THR A 115 -20.47 7.96 -4.55
C THR A 115 -21.97 7.67 -4.72
N ARG A 116 -22.54 8.08 -5.86
CA ARG A 116 -23.94 7.88 -6.22
C ARG A 116 -24.10 7.47 -7.69
N GLY A 117 -25.26 6.92 -8.00
CA GLY A 117 -25.61 6.60 -9.37
C GLY A 117 -24.71 5.56 -10.03
N LYS A 118 -24.54 5.67 -11.35
CA LYS A 118 -23.85 4.69 -12.17
C LYS A 118 -22.34 4.61 -11.88
N SER A 119 -21.70 5.71 -11.57
CA SER A 119 -20.28 5.73 -11.24
C SER A 119 -19.99 4.86 -10.01
N LYS A 120 -20.84 4.93 -8.97
CA LYS A 120 -20.75 4.08 -7.79
C LYS A 120 -20.89 2.60 -8.13
N SER A 121 -21.99 2.23 -8.82
CA SER A 121 -22.28 0.82 -9.13
C SER A 121 -21.27 0.18 -10.10
N ASP A 122 -20.72 0.96 -11.02
CA ASP A 122 -19.75 0.47 -11.99
C ASP A 122 -18.33 0.35 -11.45
N SER A 123 -18.00 1.06 -10.35
CA SER A 123 -16.67 1.07 -9.77
C SER A 123 -16.66 0.79 -8.26
N LEU A 124 -17.09 1.75 -7.42
CA LEU A 124 -16.91 1.67 -5.96
C LEU A 124 -17.54 0.43 -5.33
N ASP A 125 -18.78 0.08 -5.73
CA ASP A 125 -19.45 -1.11 -5.17
C ASP A 125 -18.72 -2.41 -5.54
N LYS A 126 -18.10 -2.49 -6.70
CA LYS A 126 -17.30 -3.66 -7.11
C LYS A 126 -15.99 -3.75 -6.36
N ILE A 127 -15.31 -2.61 -6.21
CA ILE A 127 -14.08 -2.53 -5.41
C ILE A 127 -14.37 -2.91 -3.97
N ARG A 128 -15.47 -2.38 -3.39
CA ARG A 128 -15.91 -2.75 -2.05
C ARG A 128 -16.12 -4.25 -1.91
N THR A 129 -16.82 -4.86 -2.89
CA THR A 129 -17.06 -6.30 -2.89
C THR A 129 -15.77 -7.11 -2.92
N GLN A 130 -14.77 -6.70 -3.71
CA GLN A 130 -13.46 -7.34 -3.73
C GLN A 130 -12.74 -7.22 -2.38
N LEU A 131 -12.73 -6.02 -1.76
CA LEU A 131 -12.11 -5.79 -0.46
C LEU A 131 -12.74 -6.68 0.63
N VAL A 132 -14.06 -6.83 0.62
CA VAL A 132 -14.78 -7.70 1.58
C VAL A 132 -14.48 -9.18 1.33
N ASN A 133 -14.49 -9.63 0.08
CA ASN A 133 -14.28 -11.04 -0.26
C ASN A 133 -12.88 -11.52 0.13
N ASP A 134 -11.88 -10.66 0.03
CA ASP A 134 -10.49 -10.98 0.36
C ASP A 134 -10.12 -10.56 1.79
N ASP A 135 -11.11 -10.14 2.59
CA ASP A 135 -10.95 -9.81 4.02
C ASP A 135 -9.82 -8.80 4.26
N TYR A 136 -9.86 -7.64 3.56
CA TYR A 136 -8.97 -6.51 3.78
C TYR A 136 -9.48 -5.59 4.88
N THR A 137 -8.58 -5.15 5.76
CA THR A 137 -8.92 -4.33 6.94
C THR A 137 -9.32 -2.90 6.56
N ILE A 138 -8.85 -2.39 5.41
CA ILE A 138 -9.15 -1.05 4.90
C ILE A 138 -10.64 -0.82 4.55
N ILE A 139 -11.48 -1.83 4.68
CA ILE A 139 -12.90 -1.74 4.30
C ILE A 139 -13.65 -0.66 5.09
N GLU A 140 -13.34 -0.47 6.37
CA GLU A 140 -13.95 0.56 7.20
C GLU A 140 -13.58 1.96 6.71
N ASP A 141 -12.31 2.22 6.43
CA ASP A 141 -11.84 3.49 5.86
C ASP A 141 -12.42 3.72 4.46
N PHE A 142 -12.62 2.65 3.68
CA PHE A 142 -13.26 2.74 2.36
C PHE A 142 -14.73 3.18 2.46
N ASP A 143 -15.48 2.60 3.38
CA ASP A 143 -16.89 2.95 3.60
C ASP A 143 -17.01 4.39 4.09
N LEU A 144 -16.19 4.81 5.03
CA LEU A 144 -16.11 6.20 5.48
C LEU A 144 -15.76 7.17 4.34
N ALA A 145 -14.84 6.79 3.44
CA ALA A 145 -14.48 7.60 2.29
C ALA A 145 -15.64 7.80 1.31
N CYS A 146 -16.57 6.83 1.23
CA CYS A 146 -17.80 6.97 0.47
C CYS A 146 -18.82 7.91 1.12
N GLU A 147 -18.87 7.97 2.45
CA GLU A 147 -19.86 8.73 3.21
C GLU A 147 -19.49 10.21 3.38
N PHE A 148 -18.25 10.48 3.78
CA PHE A 148 -17.82 11.83 4.17
C PHE A 148 -17.65 12.82 3.02
N GLY A 149 -17.56 12.36 1.78
CA GLY A 149 -17.20 13.19 0.64
C GLY A 149 -18.33 13.99 0.01
N TYR A 150 -19.53 14.09 0.64
CA TYR A 150 -20.68 14.82 0.08
C TYR A 150 -21.04 14.42 -1.36
N GLY A 151 -20.96 13.14 -1.66
CA GLY A 151 -21.22 12.59 -2.99
C GLY A 151 -19.98 12.31 -3.83
N GLN A 152 -18.78 12.51 -3.28
CA GLN A 152 -17.52 12.15 -3.90
C GLN A 152 -16.69 11.27 -2.96
N PHE A 153 -15.93 10.33 -3.51
CA PHE A 153 -15.00 9.53 -2.72
C PHE A 153 -13.82 10.38 -2.23
N ILE A 154 -13.64 10.45 -0.91
CA ILE A 154 -12.53 11.17 -0.26
C ILE A 154 -11.79 10.21 0.65
N TRP A 155 -10.64 9.71 0.18
CA TRP A 155 -9.82 8.77 0.92
C TRP A 155 -9.16 9.40 2.15
N ASN A 156 -9.31 8.73 3.27
CA ASN A 156 -8.62 8.97 4.53
C ASN A 156 -8.29 7.62 5.17
N SER A 157 -7.05 7.37 5.50
CA SER A 157 -6.56 6.11 6.07
C SER A 157 -6.32 6.19 7.58
N ALA A 158 -7.14 6.95 8.30
CA ALA A 158 -6.91 7.20 9.72
C ALA A 158 -7.06 5.94 10.58
N ASN A 159 -8.05 5.09 10.31
CA ASN A 159 -8.25 3.84 11.06
C ASN A 159 -7.11 2.86 10.78
N TYR A 160 -6.78 2.66 9.51
CA TYR A 160 -5.68 1.78 9.10
C TYR A 160 -4.34 2.16 9.75
N LEU A 161 -4.01 3.46 9.81
CA LEU A 161 -2.78 3.94 10.43
C LEU A 161 -2.79 3.78 11.95
N ASN A 162 -3.94 3.96 12.62
CA ASN A 162 -4.05 3.79 14.06
C ASN A 162 -3.87 2.33 14.49
N GLU A 163 -4.33 1.37 13.68
CA GLU A 163 -4.13 -0.06 13.95
C GLU A 163 -2.66 -0.47 13.79
N SER A 164 -1.95 0.08 12.80
CA SER A 164 -0.53 -0.19 12.58
C SER A 164 0.35 0.34 13.70
N ASP A 165 0.05 1.52 14.25
CA ASP A 165 0.80 2.12 15.37
C ASP A 165 0.64 1.33 16.67
N SER A 166 -0.52 0.74 16.92
CA SER A 166 -0.76 -0.06 18.13
C SER A 166 0.10 -1.33 18.20
N SER A 167 0.47 -1.90 17.07
CA SER A 167 1.35 -3.08 16.99
C SER A 167 2.83 -2.72 17.26
N VAL A 168 3.28 -1.56 16.80
CA VAL A 168 4.66 -1.07 16.96
C VAL A 168 4.94 -0.61 18.40
N GLU A 169 3.99 0.06 19.07
CA GLU A 169 4.16 0.48 20.47
C GLU A 169 4.35 -0.69 21.45
N THR A 170 3.80 -1.87 21.12
CA THR A 170 3.93 -3.06 21.97
C THR A 170 5.34 -3.66 21.91
N GLU A 171 6.02 -3.58 20.76
CA GLU A 171 7.40 -4.07 20.61
C GLU A 171 8.44 -3.14 21.24
N PHE A 172 8.25 -1.82 21.18
CA PHE A 172 9.19 -0.87 21.80
C PHE A 172 9.12 -0.82 23.33
N ARG A 173 8.07 -1.29 23.96
CA ARG A 173 7.97 -1.41 25.43
C ARG A 173 8.58 -2.70 25.98
N ALA A 174 8.97 -3.63 25.14
CA ALA A 174 9.56 -4.91 25.52
C ALA A 174 11.11 -4.94 25.41
N LEU A 175 11.74 -3.82 24.99
CA LEU A 175 13.18 -3.58 24.95
C LEU A 175 13.59 -2.57 26.03
#